data_04546da7ef7acfcc8c81a4c3dd8a7ba4
#
_entry.id   04546da7ef7acfcc8c81a4c3dd8a7ba4
#
_cell.length_a   1.000
_cell.length_b   1.000
_cell.length_c   1.000
_cell.angle_alpha   90.00
_cell.angle_beta   90.00
_cell.angle_gamma   90.00
#
_symmetry.space_group_name_H-M   'P 1'
#
loop_
_entity.id
_entity.type
_entity.pdbx_description
1 polymer ?
#
loop_
_entity_poly.entity_id
_entity_poly.type
_entity_poly.pdbx_seq_one_letter_code
_entity_poly.pdbx_strand_id
1 'polypeptide(L)'
;TETPRDQRQARFFQALLDEVKKRNTAQLPVVLMAHLSIEGSDRSGHDESIGGIEYVPLSAMGEGYDYLALGHIHCPQDIKGSHHHARYCGTPLSVSFDETYPHSVSIIELEKGAEPQISTREIENPIPLVTLPHDPTPFEDALKLLEEYPEEKPAYLRLNVLTNGYLPPDCNEKASNAAKGKACKYCYIKTTRERQADTDESKHISIQEMQEMSPLEIARLYYRETEGEEMDPELCQLMETVMQKVKSKNNS
;
A
#
# COMPACT_ATOMS: atom_id res chain seq x y z
N THR A 1 33.99 6.38 2.16
CA THR A 1 32.87 5.53 2.63
C THR A 1 31.71 6.43 2.99
N GLU A 2 30.63 6.37 2.23
CA GLU A 2 29.43 7.17 2.52
C GLU A 2 28.84 6.76 3.87
N THR A 3 28.48 7.75 4.68
CA THR A 3 27.77 7.51 5.95
C THR A 3 26.41 6.85 5.63
N PRO A 4 26.04 5.72 6.27
CA PRO A 4 24.73 5.11 6.10
C PRO A 4 23.59 6.11 6.28
N ARG A 5 22.49 5.91 5.55
CA ARG A 5 21.40 6.90 5.47
C ARG A 5 20.70 7.09 6.81
N ASP A 6 20.48 6.01 7.55
CA ASP A 6 19.93 6.02 8.91
C ASP A 6 20.75 6.92 9.85
N GLN A 7 22.08 6.85 9.77
CA GLN A 7 22.97 7.71 10.54
C GLN A 7 22.90 9.17 10.08
N ARG A 8 22.68 9.44 8.80
CA ARG A 8 22.47 10.81 8.30
C ARG A 8 21.16 11.39 8.82
N GLN A 9 20.09 10.59 8.81
CA GLN A 9 18.79 10.97 9.36
C GLN A 9 18.87 11.23 10.86
N ALA A 10 19.51 10.32 11.63
CA ALA A 10 19.69 10.50 13.06
C ALA A 10 20.45 11.80 13.40
N ARG A 11 21.52 12.12 12.66
CA ARG A 11 22.26 13.36 12.84
C ARG A 11 21.42 14.60 12.51
N PHE A 12 20.60 14.51 11.47
CA PHE A 12 19.72 15.62 11.07
C PHE A 12 18.66 15.90 12.15
N PHE A 13 17.94 14.87 12.61
CA PHE A 13 16.91 15.06 13.63
C PHE A 13 17.51 15.51 14.97
N GLN A 14 18.65 14.95 15.38
CA GLN A 14 19.32 15.38 16.60
C GLN A 14 19.78 16.84 16.52
N ALA A 15 20.37 17.26 15.41
CA ALA A 15 20.79 18.64 15.24
C ALA A 15 19.60 19.62 15.27
N LEU A 16 18.47 19.22 14.68
CA LEU A 16 17.23 19.99 14.75
C LEU A 16 16.74 20.14 16.20
N LEU A 17 16.68 19.04 16.95
CA LEU A 17 16.22 19.03 18.34
C LEU A 17 17.16 19.81 19.26
N ASP A 18 18.47 19.74 19.03
CA ASP A 18 19.46 20.53 19.77
C ASP A 18 19.26 22.04 19.55
N GLU A 19 18.90 22.45 18.32
CA GLU A 19 18.60 23.83 18.03
C GLU A 19 17.28 24.29 18.66
N VAL A 20 16.25 23.41 18.64
CA VAL A 20 14.98 23.66 19.35
C VAL A 20 15.23 23.84 20.85
N LYS A 21 16.06 22.99 21.46
CA LYS A 21 16.40 23.06 22.87
C LYS A 21 17.04 24.40 23.25
N LYS A 22 17.91 24.96 22.38
CA LYS A 22 18.51 26.28 22.62
C LYS A 22 17.49 27.41 22.58
N ARG A 23 16.47 27.29 21.72
CA ARG A 23 15.44 28.35 21.54
C ARG A 23 14.28 28.23 22.52
N ASN A 24 14.01 27.05 23.03
CA ASN A 24 12.89 26.77 23.92
C ASN A 24 13.20 27.22 25.36
N THR A 25 13.42 28.50 25.55
CA THR A 25 13.70 29.09 26.87
C THR A 25 12.50 29.05 27.81
N ALA A 26 11.28 28.97 27.28
CA ALA A 26 10.04 28.87 28.04
C ALA A 26 9.72 27.44 28.49
N GLN A 27 10.58 26.45 28.17
CA GLN A 27 10.38 25.04 28.54
C GLN A 27 9.04 24.46 28.07
N LEU A 28 8.55 24.87 26.91
CA LEU A 28 7.30 24.34 26.33
C LEU A 28 7.49 22.90 25.85
N PRO A 29 6.42 22.10 25.80
CA PRO A 29 6.45 20.78 25.16
C PRO A 29 6.90 20.89 23.68
N VAL A 30 7.72 19.94 23.25
CA VAL A 30 8.29 19.87 21.90
C VAL A 30 7.60 18.77 21.10
N VAL A 31 6.95 19.14 20.02
CA VAL A 31 6.36 18.20 19.06
C VAL A 31 7.28 18.12 17.85
N LEU A 32 7.78 16.93 17.55
CA LEU A 32 8.47 16.62 16.29
C LEU A 32 7.45 16.06 15.30
N MET A 33 7.37 16.64 14.13
CA MET A 33 6.51 16.14 13.03
C MET A 33 7.36 15.53 11.93
N ALA A 34 7.03 14.31 11.50
CA ALA A 34 7.74 13.63 10.43
C ALA A 34 6.79 12.83 9.53
N HIS A 35 7.13 12.74 8.23
CA HIS A 35 6.37 11.95 7.25
C HIS A 35 7.29 10.87 6.69
N LEU A 36 7.26 9.69 7.32
CA LEU A 36 8.15 8.56 7.01
C LEU A 36 7.63 7.25 7.62
N SER A 37 8.19 6.11 7.19
CA SER A 37 7.90 4.79 7.75
C SER A 37 8.84 4.46 8.90
N ILE A 38 8.29 4.29 10.10
CA ILE A 38 9.03 3.74 11.25
C ILE A 38 9.04 2.22 11.19
N GLU A 39 10.19 1.63 11.49
CA GLU A 39 10.36 0.19 11.55
C GLU A 39 9.37 -0.47 12.52
N GLY A 40 8.74 -1.58 12.08
CA GLY A 40 7.76 -2.32 12.89
C GLY A 40 6.34 -1.73 12.93
N SER A 41 6.04 -0.70 12.11
CA SER A 41 4.68 -0.18 11.94
C SER A 41 3.79 -1.15 11.16
N ASP A 42 2.51 -1.21 11.52
CA ASP A 42 1.48 -1.90 10.75
C ASP A 42 1.12 -1.09 9.49
N ARG A 43 1.21 -1.73 8.33
CA ARG A 43 0.95 -1.12 7.03
C ARG A 43 -0.29 -1.68 6.33
N SER A 44 -1.16 -2.31 7.07
CA SER A 44 -2.42 -2.82 6.53
C SER A 44 -3.16 -1.73 5.75
N GLY A 45 -3.56 -2.05 4.51
CA GLY A 45 -4.21 -1.10 3.59
C GLY A 45 -3.27 -0.10 2.89
N HIS A 46 -1.96 -0.12 3.17
CA HIS A 46 -1.00 0.75 2.50
C HIS A 46 -0.41 0.07 1.26
N ASP A 47 -0.44 0.75 0.11
CA ASP A 47 0.11 0.23 -1.14
C ASP A 47 1.64 0.27 -1.11
N GLU A 48 2.28 -0.89 -1.22
CA GLU A 48 3.74 -1.05 -1.24
C GLU A 48 4.37 -0.73 -2.60
N SER A 49 3.56 -0.57 -3.65
CA SER A 49 4.06 -0.45 -5.03
C SER A 49 4.68 0.92 -5.35
N ILE A 50 4.48 1.91 -4.50
CA ILE A 50 4.96 3.27 -4.75
C ILE A 50 6.26 3.54 -3.98
N GLY A 51 7.39 3.41 -4.67
CA GLY A 51 8.71 3.89 -4.29
C GLY A 51 9.31 3.21 -3.05
N GLY A 52 10.30 2.34 -3.22
CA GLY A 52 11.01 1.57 -2.18
C GLY A 52 10.93 2.20 -0.79
N ILE A 53 10.05 1.64 0.05
CA ILE A 53 9.79 2.18 1.38
C ILE A 53 11.01 1.89 2.24
N GLU A 54 11.74 2.93 2.56
CA GLU A 54 12.88 2.84 3.46
C GLU A 54 12.39 3.00 4.89
N TYR A 55 12.65 1.98 5.69
CA TYR A 55 12.30 1.99 7.11
C TYR A 55 13.33 2.78 7.90
N VAL A 56 12.83 3.60 8.82
CA VAL A 56 13.64 4.38 9.73
C VAL A 56 13.44 3.82 11.13
N PRO A 57 14.52 3.41 11.84
CA PRO A 57 14.38 2.99 13.22
C PRO A 57 13.93 4.19 14.09
N LEU A 58 13.08 3.94 15.09
CA LEU A 58 12.59 5.00 15.99
C LEU A 58 13.74 5.77 16.63
N SER A 59 14.84 5.10 16.95
CA SER A 59 16.06 5.70 17.51
C SER A 59 16.72 6.76 16.62
N ALA A 60 16.47 6.72 15.31
CA ALA A 60 16.99 7.72 14.39
C ALA A 60 16.22 9.05 14.42
N MET A 61 15.11 9.12 15.15
CA MET A 61 14.34 10.36 15.32
C MET A 61 14.97 11.33 16.33
N GLY A 62 16.06 10.93 17.00
CA GLY A 62 16.75 11.73 18.01
C GLY A 62 16.04 11.73 19.37
N GLU A 63 16.55 12.54 20.27
CA GLU A 63 16.05 12.65 21.65
C GLU A 63 15.74 14.12 22.00
N GLY A 64 14.74 14.34 22.85
CA GLY A 64 14.39 15.67 23.35
C GLY A 64 13.08 16.26 22.82
N TYR A 65 12.28 15.47 22.09
CA TYR A 65 10.86 15.77 21.85
C TYR A 65 10.00 15.15 22.96
N ASP A 66 8.87 15.77 23.23
CA ASP A 66 7.86 15.24 24.14
C ASP A 66 6.83 14.38 23.39
N TYR A 67 6.63 14.64 22.08
CA TYR A 67 5.75 13.87 21.21
C TYR A 67 6.23 13.86 19.75
N LEU A 68 6.18 12.69 19.11
CA LEU A 68 6.48 12.48 17.70
C LEU A 68 5.17 12.23 16.93
N ALA A 69 4.73 13.23 16.18
CA ALA A 69 3.58 13.14 15.29
C ALA A 69 4.00 12.61 13.92
N LEU A 70 3.54 11.40 13.58
CA LEU A 70 3.93 10.71 12.36
C LEU A 70 2.79 10.75 11.32
N GLY A 71 3.18 11.00 10.07
CA GLY A 71 2.39 10.78 8.86
C GLY A 71 3.01 9.72 7.97
N HIS A 72 2.38 9.40 6.86
CA HIS A 72 2.71 8.39 5.86
C HIS A 72 1.87 7.12 6.02
N ILE A 73 1.86 6.47 7.16
CA ILE A 73 1.01 5.29 7.40
C ILE A 73 -0.41 5.76 7.70
N HIS A 74 -1.38 5.23 6.95
CA HIS A 74 -2.79 5.63 7.03
C HIS A 74 -3.54 4.98 8.21
N CYS A 75 -3.07 3.81 8.67
CA CYS A 75 -3.63 3.13 9.84
C CYS A 75 -3.20 3.85 11.12
N PRO A 76 -4.14 4.39 11.93
CA PRO A 76 -3.81 5.06 13.19
C PRO A 76 -3.24 4.05 14.19
N GLN A 77 -2.05 4.32 14.70
CA GLN A 77 -1.35 3.41 15.61
C GLN A 77 -0.27 4.09 16.42
N ASP A 78 -0.04 3.59 17.63
CA ASP A 78 1.11 3.95 18.44
C ASP A 78 2.34 3.14 18.02
N ILE A 79 3.52 3.74 18.06
CA ILE A 79 4.76 3.03 17.79
C ILE A 79 5.15 2.20 19.02
N LYS A 80 5.35 0.90 18.81
CA LYS A 80 5.78 -0.01 19.88
C LYS A 80 7.08 0.48 20.53
N GLY A 81 7.10 0.48 21.85
CA GLY A 81 8.27 0.92 22.63
C GLY A 81 8.41 2.43 22.77
N SER A 82 7.52 3.24 22.19
CA SER A 82 7.56 4.70 22.36
C SER A 82 6.88 5.21 23.64
N HIS A 83 6.22 4.34 24.40
CA HIS A 83 5.44 4.73 25.60
C HIS A 83 4.45 5.88 25.29
N HIS A 84 3.69 5.76 24.20
CA HIS A 84 2.77 6.75 23.66
C HIS A 84 3.38 8.08 23.19
N HIS A 85 4.68 8.22 23.20
CA HIS A 85 5.36 9.42 22.69
C HIS A 85 5.49 9.51 21.18
N ALA A 86 5.15 8.44 20.42
CA ALA A 86 5.17 8.42 18.96
C ALA A 86 3.94 7.72 18.39
N ARG A 87 3.24 8.37 17.45
CA ARG A 87 2.01 7.86 16.88
C ARG A 87 1.81 8.32 15.43
N TYR A 88 1.29 7.42 14.60
CA TYR A 88 0.60 7.76 13.36
C TYR A 88 -0.84 8.13 13.68
N CYS A 89 -1.26 9.34 13.32
CA CYS A 89 -2.66 9.73 13.45
C CYS A 89 -3.57 9.00 12.45
N GLY A 90 -2.99 8.41 11.40
CA GLY A 90 -3.72 7.86 10.27
C GLY A 90 -4.27 8.95 9.34
N THR A 91 -5.22 8.54 8.49
CA THR A 91 -5.99 9.46 7.64
C THR A 91 -7.39 9.68 8.21
N PRO A 92 -7.96 10.89 8.12
CA PRO A 92 -9.30 11.16 8.63
C PRO A 92 -10.41 10.46 7.83
N LEU A 93 -10.15 10.11 6.56
CA LEU A 93 -11.05 9.40 5.66
C LEU A 93 -10.28 8.35 4.89
N SER A 94 -10.95 7.28 4.47
CA SER A 94 -10.35 6.25 3.61
C SER A 94 -9.88 6.83 2.29
N VAL A 95 -8.66 6.55 1.90
CA VAL A 95 -8.07 6.91 0.59
C VAL A 95 -7.84 5.68 -0.29
N SER A 96 -7.96 4.47 0.27
CA SER A 96 -7.88 3.20 -0.43
C SER A 96 -9.01 2.26 -0.02
N PHE A 97 -9.50 1.44 -0.96
CA PHE A 97 -10.49 0.39 -0.69
C PHE A 97 -9.98 -0.73 0.23
N ASP A 98 -8.68 -0.80 0.43
CA ASP A 98 -8.05 -1.83 1.28
C ASP A 98 -7.85 -1.36 2.73
N GLU A 99 -8.25 -0.12 3.04
CA GLU A 99 -8.29 0.44 4.39
C GLU A 99 -9.60 0.05 5.09
N THR A 100 -9.57 -1.07 5.81
CA THR A 100 -10.75 -1.68 6.46
C THR A 100 -10.89 -1.30 7.94
N TYR A 101 -10.05 -0.42 8.45
CA TYR A 101 -10.03 0.05 9.83
C TYR A 101 -10.80 1.38 9.98
N PRO A 102 -11.24 1.73 11.22
CA PRO A 102 -11.88 3.02 11.48
C PRO A 102 -10.93 4.20 11.25
N HIS A 103 -11.43 5.24 10.60
CA HIS A 103 -10.68 6.48 10.37
C HIS A 103 -10.96 7.49 11.46
N SER A 104 -9.91 8.19 11.90
CA SER A 104 -10.01 9.09 13.04
C SER A 104 -8.98 10.20 12.98
N VAL A 105 -9.17 11.21 13.82
CA VAL A 105 -8.13 12.19 14.17
C VAL A 105 -7.69 11.97 15.60
N SER A 106 -6.42 12.25 15.90
CA SER A 106 -5.88 12.18 17.26
C SER A 106 -5.86 13.57 17.89
N ILE A 107 -6.32 13.66 19.13
CA ILE A 107 -6.24 14.85 19.98
C ILE A 107 -5.18 14.56 21.02
N ILE A 108 -4.15 15.39 21.09
CA ILE A 108 -2.99 15.19 21.96
C ILE A 108 -2.90 16.36 22.95
N GLU A 109 -2.95 16.04 24.23
CA GLU A 109 -2.71 16.99 25.30
C GLU A 109 -1.31 16.76 25.86
N LEU A 110 -0.51 17.82 25.86
CA LEU A 110 0.91 17.76 26.24
C LEU A 110 1.20 18.72 27.38
N GLU A 111 1.87 18.21 28.39
CA GLU A 111 2.49 18.98 29.44
C GLU A 111 3.97 18.62 29.54
N LYS A 112 4.84 19.61 29.74
CA LYS A 112 6.29 19.38 29.80
C LYS A 112 6.67 18.45 30.95
N GLY A 113 7.29 17.33 30.60
CA GLY A 113 7.74 16.30 31.59
C GLY A 113 6.64 15.33 32.03
N ALA A 114 5.43 15.42 31.46
CA ALA A 114 4.36 14.45 31.66
C ALA A 114 4.20 13.55 30.43
N GLU A 115 3.57 12.39 30.62
CA GLU A 115 3.20 11.51 29.50
C GLU A 115 2.09 12.15 28.65
N PRO A 116 2.16 12.05 27.31
CA PRO A 116 1.12 12.53 26.42
C PRO A 116 -0.24 11.88 26.72
N GLN A 117 -1.31 12.69 26.81
CA GLN A 117 -2.66 12.18 26.87
C GLN A 117 -3.25 12.18 25.47
N ILE A 118 -3.62 10.98 24.99
CA ILE A 118 -4.08 10.76 23.61
C ILE A 118 -5.53 10.32 23.64
N SER A 119 -6.37 11.04 22.92
CA SER A 119 -7.74 10.63 22.59
C SER A 119 -7.96 10.64 21.09
N THR A 120 -8.91 9.84 20.63
CA THR A 120 -9.24 9.74 19.20
C THR A 120 -10.70 10.12 18.96
N ARG A 121 -10.95 10.73 17.80
CA ARG A 121 -12.31 11.01 17.31
C ARG A 121 -12.46 10.35 15.97
N GLU A 122 -13.37 9.39 15.89
CA GLU A 122 -13.75 8.80 14.60
C GLU A 122 -14.43 9.84 13.72
N ILE A 123 -14.13 9.74 12.42
CA ILE A 123 -14.71 10.59 11.40
C ILE A 123 -15.57 9.70 10.50
N GLU A 124 -16.86 10.00 10.47
CA GLU A 124 -17.79 9.33 9.56
C GLU A 124 -17.49 9.78 8.11
N ASN A 125 -17.28 8.81 7.23
CA ASN A 125 -17.04 9.11 5.83
C ASN A 125 -18.37 9.34 5.09
N PRO A 126 -18.67 10.56 4.62
CA PRO A 126 -19.92 10.86 3.93
C PRO A 126 -20.06 10.18 2.57
N ILE A 127 -18.95 9.77 1.96
CA ILE A 127 -18.90 9.04 0.69
C ILE A 127 -17.93 7.86 0.84
N PRO A 128 -18.38 6.75 1.47
CA PRO A 128 -17.52 5.63 1.78
C PRO A 128 -16.98 4.93 0.52
N LEU A 129 -15.81 4.29 0.66
CA LEU A 129 -15.28 3.36 -0.32
C LEU A 129 -15.86 1.98 -0.03
N VAL A 130 -16.61 1.42 -0.97
CA VAL A 130 -17.32 0.16 -0.80
C VAL A 130 -16.84 -0.85 -1.84
N THR A 131 -16.40 -2.00 -1.37
CA THR A 131 -16.09 -3.16 -2.24
C THR A 131 -17.33 -4.02 -2.38
N LEU A 132 -17.74 -4.27 -3.60
CA LEU A 132 -18.98 -4.96 -3.92
C LEU A 132 -18.74 -6.11 -4.92
N PRO A 133 -19.07 -7.35 -4.55
CA PRO A 133 -19.37 -7.83 -3.19
C PRO A 133 -18.13 -7.89 -2.30
N HIS A 134 -18.33 -8.18 -1.00
CA HIS A 134 -17.20 -8.37 -0.08
C HIS A 134 -16.30 -9.52 -0.51
N ASP A 135 -16.89 -10.67 -0.80
CA ASP A 135 -16.17 -11.85 -1.30
C ASP A 135 -16.18 -11.88 -2.83
N PRO A 136 -15.06 -12.23 -3.50
CA PRO A 136 -14.99 -12.26 -4.94
C PRO A 136 -16.05 -13.18 -5.55
N THR A 137 -16.81 -12.71 -6.56
CA THR A 137 -17.80 -13.49 -7.31
C THR A 137 -17.60 -13.32 -8.82
N PRO A 138 -18.22 -14.19 -9.67
CA PRO A 138 -18.23 -13.97 -11.11
C PRO A 138 -18.72 -12.57 -11.49
N PHE A 139 -18.21 -12.02 -12.60
CA PHE A 139 -18.48 -10.64 -13.02
C PHE A 139 -19.97 -10.31 -13.12
N GLU A 140 -20.77 -11.22 -13.71
CA GLU A 140 -22.23 -11.00 -13.92
C GLU A 140 -22.97 -10.87 -12.58
N ASP A 141 -22.56 -11.60 -11.54
CA ASP A 141 -23.16 -11.52 -10.22
C ASP A 141 -22.73 -10.24 -9.48
N ALA A 142 -21.46 -9.83 -9.61
CA ALA A 142 -20.99 -8.55 -9.08
C ALA A 142 -21.69 -7.37 -9.78
N LEU A 143 -21.93 -7.46 -11.09
CA LEU A 143 -22.64 -6.45 -11.87
C LEU A 143 -24.09 -6.28 -11.40
N LYS A 144 -24.81 -7.38 -11.15
CA LYS A 144 -26.18 -7.33 -10.59
C LYS A 144 -26.22 -6.59 -9.26
N LEU A 145 -25.27 -6.84 -8.37
CA LEU A 145 -25.20 -6.13 -7.08
C LEU A 145 -24.98 -4.63 -7.28
N LEU A 146 -24.25 -4.22 -8.30
CA LEU A 146 -24.08 -2.83 -8.66
C LEU A 146 -25.39 -2.24 -9.25
N GLU A 147 -26.12 -2.98 -10.08
CA GLU A 147 -27.42 -2.59 -10.61
C GLU A 147 -28.45 -2.43 -9.49
N GLU A 148 -28.43 -3.29 -8.49
CA GLU A 148 -29.32 -3.26 -7.32
C GLU A 148 -28.84 -2.27 -6.23
N TYR A 149 -27.67 -1.66 -6.38
CA TYR A 149 -27.17 -0.70 -5.39
C TYR A 149 -28.10 0.50 -5.27
N PRO A 150 -28.45 0.96 -4.04
CA PRO A 150 -29.42 2.05 -3.83
C PRO A 150 -29.05 3.34 -4.58
N GLU A 151 -30.02 3.91 -5.29
CA GLU A 151 -29.81 5.08 -6.14
C GLU A 151 -29.33 6.33 -5.38
N GLU A 152 -29.86 6.54 -4.17
CA GLU A 152 -29.59 7.74 -3.36
C GLU A 152 -28.40 7.58 -2.41
N LYS A 153 -27.79 6.39 -2.34
CA LYS A 153 -26.68 6.12 -1.41
C LYS A 153 -25.34 6.53 -2.01
N PRO A 154 -24.69 7.59 -1.54
CA PRO A 154 -23.40 7.99 -2.07
C PRO A 154 -22.30 6.99 -1.64
N ALA A 155 -21.45 6.60 -2.59
CA ALA A 155 -20.26 5.79 -2.36
C ALA A 155 -19.32 5.83 -3.56
N TYR A 156 -18.05 5.56 -3.33
CA TYR A 156 -17.14 5.08 -4.37
C TYR A 156 -17.19 3.55 -4.36
N LEU A 157 -17.40 2.92 -5.53
CA LEU A 157 -17.61 1.48 -5.64
C LEU A 157 -16.48 0.80 -6.42
N ARG A 158 -15.93 -0.25 -5.83
CA ARG A 158 -15.04 -1.19 -6.48
C ARG A 158 -15.75 -2.54 -6.60
N LEU A 159 -15.80 -3.11 -7.81
CA LEU A 159 -16.27 -4.49 -7.97
C LEU A 159 -15.15 -5.46 -7.61
N ASN A 160 -15.51 -6.54 -6.89
CA ASN A 160 -14.58 -7.60 -6.49
C ASN A 160 -14.94 -8.88 -7.25
N VAL A 161 -14.18 -9.18 -8.29
CA VAL A 161 -14.54 -10.20 -9.28
C VAL A 161 -13.59 -11.39 -9.21
N LEU A 162 -14.19 -12.58 -9.07
CA LEU A 162 -13.51 -13.86 -9.22
C LEU A 162 -13.40 -14.19 -10.71
N THR A 163 -12.22 -14.53 -11.19
CA THR A 163 -11.99 -14.91 -12.58
C THR A 163 -10.91 -15.97 -12.72
N ASN A 164 -11.11 -16.91 -13.66
CA ASN A 164 -10.13 -17.91 -14.04
C ASN A 164 -9.39 -17.54 -15.34
N GLY A 165 -9.71 -16.36 -15.92
CA GLY A 165 -9.17 -15.90 -17.19
C GLY A 165 -9.33 -14.40 -17.37
N TYR A 166 -9.58 -13.98 -18.59
CA TYR A 166 -9.80 -12.57 -18.92
C TYR A 166 -11.24 -12.16 -18.66
N LEU A 167 -11.43 -10.93 -18.17
CA LEU A 167 -12.73 -10.33 -18.09
C LEU A 167 -13.25 -9.96 -19.50
N PRO A 168 -14.58 -9.90 -19.71
CA PRO A 168 -15.15 -9.38 -20.94
C PRO A 168 -14.56 -8.00 -21.28
N PRO A 169 -14.24 -7.71 -22.55
CA PRO A 169 -13.65 -6.42 -22.96
C PRO A 169 -14.51 -5.21 -22.57
N ASP A 170 -15.83 -5.39 -22.49
CA ASP A 170 -16.82 -4.37 -22.15
C ASP A 170 -17.17 -4.28 -20.65
N CYS A 171 -16.48 -5.03 -19.79
CA CYS A 171 -16.81 -5.11 -18.35
C CYS A 171 -16.82 -3.74 -17.65
N ASN A 172 -15.85 -2.87 -17.94
CA ASN A 172 -15.80 -1.53 -17.35
C ASN A 172 -16.93 -0.63 -17.86
N GLU A 173 -17.31 -0.76 -19.14
CA GLU A 173 -18.43 -0.01 -19.73
C GLU A 173 -19.76 -0.45 -19.11
N LYS A 174 -20.00 -1.77 -18.98
CA LYS A 174 -21.19 -2.31 -18.31
C LYS A 174 -21.29 -1.82 -16.87
N ALA A 175 -20.20 -1.89 -16.08
CA ALA A 175 -20.17 -1.42 -14.70
C ALA A 175 -20.41 0.09 -14.60
N SER A 176 -19.80 0.88 -15.49
CA SER A 176 -20.02 2.33 -15.53
C SER A 176 -21.48 2.68 -15.87
N ASN A 177 -22.10 1.95 -16.82
CA ASN A 177 -23.51 2.13 -17.17
C ASN A 177 -24.45 1.73 -16.04
N ALA A 178 -24.17 0.65 -15.30
CA ALA A 178 -24.95 0.21 -14.14
C ALA A 178 -24.95 1.24 -12.98
N ALA A 179 -23.86 2.01 -12.84
CA ALA A 179 -23.77 3.09 -11.85
C ALA A 179 -24.38 4.43 -12.33
N LYS A 180 -24.70 4.55 -13.61
CA LYS A 180 -25.14 5.81 -14.21
C LYS A 180 -26.50 6.25 -13.65
N GLY A 181 -26.57 7.51 -13.22
CA GLY A 181 -27.79 8.11 -12.64
C GLY A 181 -27.93 7.86 -11.13
N LYS A 182 -27.06 7.05 -10.51
CA LYS A 182 -27.02 6.83 -9.06
C LYS A 182 -26.10 7.84 -8.36
N ALA A 183 -26.28 8.01 -7.06
CA ALA A 183 -25.38 8.83 -6.22
C ALA A 183 -24.00 8.20 -6.04
N CYS A 184 -23.85 6.90 -6.28
CA CYS A 184 -22.56 6.20 -6.22
C CYS A 184 -21.73 6.44 -7.49
N LYS A 185 -20.42 6.24 -7.37
CA LYS A 185 -19.45 6.30 -8.47
C LYS A 185 -18.70 4.98 -8.59
N TYR A 186 -18.82 4.32 -9.72
CA TYR A 186 -17.98 3.18 -10.05
C TYR A 186 -16.54 3.64 -10.28
N CYS A 187 -15.57 2.94 -9.68
CA CYS A 187 -14.14 3.23 -9.78
C CYS A 187 -13.41 2.23 -10.67
N TYR A 188 -13.39 0.95 -10.29
CA TYR A 188 -12.69 -0.09 -11.03
C TYR A 188 -13.10 -1.50 -10.59
N ILE A 189 -12.61 -2.52 -11.31
CA ILE A 189 -12.74 -3.93 -10.96
C ILE A 189 -11.43 -4.42 -10.33
N LYS A 190 -11.52 -4.99 -9.13
CA LYS A 190 -10.45 -5.80 -8.53
C LYS A 190 -10.70 -7.25 -8.93
N THR A 191 -9.74 -7.87 -9.59
CA THR A 191 -9.82 -9.29 -9.95
C THR A 191 -9.09 -10.16 -8.94
N THR A 192 -9.71 -11.26 -8.57
CA THR A 192 -9.13 -12.34 -7.78
C THR A 192 -9.14 -13.59 -8.63
N ARG A 193 -7.99 -14.24 -8.80
CA ARG A 193 -7.94 -15.53 -9.49
C ARG A 193 -8.34 -16.65 -8.53
N GLU A 194 -9.18 -17.57 -8.99
CA GLU A 194 -9.44 -18.80 -8.27
C GLU A 194 -8.12 -19.58 -8.20
N ARG A 195 -7.64 -19.83 -6.99
CA ARG A 195 -6.54 -20.80 -6.83
C ARG A 195 -7.09 -22.15 -7.26
N GLN A 196 -6.72 -22.62 -8.45
CA GLN A 196 -6.82 -24.04 -8.74
C GLN A 196 -6.03 -24.73 -7.63
N ALA A 197 -6.70 -25.62 -6.91
CA ALA A 197 -6.00 -26.51 -5.97
C ALA A 197 -4.94 -27.23 -6.80
N ASP A 198 -3.69 -26.84 -6.61
CA ASP A 198 -2.55 -27.46 -7.28
C ASP A 198 -2.54 -28.94 -6.99
N THR A 199 -3.02 -29.73 -7.94
CA THR A 199 -2.80 -31.17 -8.01
C THR A 199 -1.55 -31.48 -8.84
N ASP A 200 -0.68 -30.50 -8.99
CA ASP A 200 0.61 -30.74 -9.64
C ASP A 200 1.74 -30.10 -8.82
N GLU A 201 2.80 -30.86 -8.63
CA GLU A 201 4.03 -30.47 -7.97
C GLU A 201 4.68 -29.32 -8.77
N SER A 202 4.10 -28.10 -8.70
CA SER A 202 4.78 -26.90 -9.15
C SER A 202 6.02 -26.75 -8.27
N LYS A 203 7.17 -27.11 -8.82
CA LYS A 203 8.47 -26.88 -8.21
C LYS A 203 8.54 -25.38 -7.90
N HIS A 204 8.39 -25.01 -6.63
CA HIS A 204 8.71 -23.68 -6.18
C HIS A 204 10.18 -23.43 -6.47
N ILE A 205 10.46 -22.72 -7.56
CA ILE A 205 11.81 -22.33 -7.91
C ILE A 205 12.26 -21.32 -6.86
N SER A 206 13.35 -21.64 -6.17
CA SER A 206 13.93 -20.75 -5.18
C SER A 206 14.44 -19.47 -5.84
N ILE A 207 14.58 -18.38 -5.07
CA ILE A 207 15.15 -17.11 -5.55
C ILE A 207 16.56 -17.34 -6.13
N GLN A 208 17.32 -18.27 -5.54
CA GLN A 208 18.66 -18.63 -6.02
C GLN A 208 18.62 -19.30 -7.41
N GLU A 209 17.73 -20.26 -7.60
CA GLU A 209 17.54 -20.91 -8.91
C GLU A 209 17.05 -19.92 -9.96
N MET A 210 16.16 -18.98 -9.61
CA MET A 210 15.69 -17.93 -10.52
C MET A 210 16.82 -16.96 -10.93
N GLN A 211 17.77 -16.68 -10.06
CA GLN A 211 18.95 -15.84 -10.37
C GLN A 211 19.92 -16.51 -11.34
N GLU A 212 19.95 -17.84 -11.39
CA GLU A 212 20.79 -18.63 -12.31
C GLU A 212 20.14 -18.86 -13.67
N MET A 213 18.82 -18.64 -13.79
CA MET A 213 18.07 -18.81 -15.04
C MET A 213 18.32 -17.65 -16.01
N SER A 214 18.34 -17.97 -17.30
CA SER A 214 18.34 -16.94 -18.34
C SER A 214 17.00 -16.20 -18.38
N PRO A 215 16.95 -14.92 -18.81
CA PRO A 215 15.69 -14.18 -18.94
C PRO A 215 14.67 -14.87 -19.86
N LEU A 216 15.12 -15.66 -20.85
CA LEU A 216 14.22 -16.44 -21.71
C LEU A 216 13.60 -17.63 -20.95
N GLU A 217 14.37 -18.30 -20.10
CA GLU A 217 13.86 -19.40 -19.27
C GLU A 217 12.83 -18.88 -18.26
N ILE A 218 13.09 -17.73 -17.65
CA ILE A 218 12.13 -17.08 -16.75
C ILE A 218 10.84 -16.72 -17.50
N ALA A 219 10.96 -16.17 -18.73
CA ALA A 219 9.80 -15.82 -19.53
C ALA A 219 8.98 -17.05 -19.96
N ARG A 220 9.63 -18.15 -20.35
CA ARG A 220 8.95 -19.42 -20.67
C ARG A 220 8.23 -20.00 -19.46
N LEU A 221 8.86 -19.95 -18.29
CA LEU A 221 8.25 -20.39 -17.06
C LEU A 221 7.00 -19.57 -16.74
N TYR A 222 7.13 -18.25 -16.76
CA TYR A 222 6.01 -17.32 -16.51
C TYR A 222 4.87 -17.55 -17.52
N TYR A 223 5.18 -17.72 -18.80
CA TYR A 223 4.18 -17.97 -19.84
C TYR A 223 3.43 -19.27 -19.58
N ARG A 224 4.13 -20.34 -19.23
CA ARG A 224 3.52 -21.62 -18.89
C ARG A 224 2.66 -21.54 -17.63
N GLU A 225 3.08 -20.79 -16.62
CA GLU A 225 2.29 -20.59 -15.39
C GLU A 225 1.05 -19.71 -15.61
N THR A 226 1.11 -18.75 -16.54
CA THR A 226 -0.02 -17.84 -16.80
C THR A 226 -0.99 -18.35 -17.84
N GLU A 227 -0.50 -18.95 -18.91
CA GLU A 227 -1.31 -19.40 -20.06
C GLU A 227 -1.63 -20.90 -20.01
N GLY A 228 -0.94 -21.68 -19.17
CA GLY A 228 -1.11 -23.14 -19.07
C GLY A 228 -0.53 -23.92 -20.25
N GLU A 229 0.16 -23.27 -21.16
CA GLU A 229 0.73 -23.84 -22.38
C GLU A 229 2.20 -23.48 -22.53
N GLU A 230 2.95 -24.25 -23.34
CA GLU A 230 4.34 -23.89 -23.67
C GLU A 230 4.37 -22.67 -24.62
N MET A 231 5.34 -21.78 -24.40
CA MET A 231 5.53 -20.59 -25.21
C MET A 231 5.80 -20.95 -26.68
N ASP A 232 5.05 -20.33 -27.60
CA ASP A 232 5.18 -20.51 -29.02
C ASP A 232 6.62 -20.29 -29.51
N PRO A 233 7.17 -21.17 -30.40
CA PRO A 233 8.52 -21.04 -30.92
C PRO A 233 8.81 -19.68 -31.59
N GLU A 234 7.84 -19.08 -32.29
CA GLU A 234 8.01 -17.77 -32.92
C GLU A 234 8.15 -16.66 -31.86
N LEU A 235 7.38 -16.74 -30.76
CA LEU A 235 7.49 -15.82 -29.65
C LEU A 235 8.83 -15.96 -28.92
N CYS A 236 9.33 -17.20 -28.75
CA CYS A 236 10.66 -17.45 -28.21
C CYS A 236 11.74 -16.77 -29.05
N GLN A 237 11.67 -16.94 -30.37
CA GLN A 237 12.65 -16.37 -31.30
C GLN A 237 12.61 -14.84 -31.34
N LEU A 238 11.42 -14.27 -31.22
CA LEU A 238 11.23 -12.82 -31.08
C LEU A 238 11.89 -12.29 -29.81
N MET A 239 11.67 -12.94 -28.67
CA MET A 239 12.30 -12.58 -27.41
C MET A 239 13.82 -12.67 -27.46
N GLU A 240 14.38 -13.74 -28.02
CA GLU A 240 15.82 -13.87 -28.20
C GLU A 240 16.42 -12.72 -29.05
N THR A 241 15.71 -12.35 -30.11
CA THR A 241 16.12 -11.23 -30.98
C THR A 241 16.14 -9.91 -30.23
N VAL A 242 15.12 -9.64 -29.40
CA VAL A 242 15.03 -8.43 -28.57
C VAL A 242 16.15 -8.42 -27.54
N MET A 243 16.39 -9.54 -26.86
CA MET A 243 17.44 -9.66 -25.85
C MET A 243 18.84 -9.43 -26.42
N GLN A 244 19.11 -9.93 -27.61
CA GLN A 244 20.38 -9.68 -28.32
C GLN A 244 20.56 -8.20 -28.66
N LYS A 245 19.48 -7.51 -29.10
CA LYS A 245 19.51 -6.08 -29.38
C LYS A 245 19.75 -5.22 -28.13
N VAL A 246 19.19 -5.63 -26.99
CA VAL A 246 19.41 -4.93 -25.72
C VAL A 246 20.86 -5.13 -25.25
N LYS A 247 21.38 -6.35 -25.30
CA LYS A 247 22.78 -6.63 -24.95
C LYS A 247 23.78 -5.85 -25.81
N SER A 248 23.54 -5.72 -27.11
CA SER A 248 24.41 -4.97 -28.02
C SER A 248 24.41 -3.47 -27.77
N LYS A 249 23.28 -2.91 -27.28
CA LYS A 249 23.18 -1.48 -26.91
C LYS A 249 23.85 -1.13 -25.57
N ASN A 250 23.93 -2.07 -24.64
CA ASN A 250 24.58 -1.85 -23.35
C ASN A 250 26.09 -2.04 -23.37
N ASN A 251 26.65 -2.55 -24.48
CA ASN A 251 28.09 -2.74 -24.69
C ASN A 251 28.70 -1.68 -25.66
N SER A 252 27.94 -0.67 -26.05
CA SER A 252 28.36 0.49 -26.84
C SER A 252 28.33 1.76 -26.02
#